data_9aa0e4dcd7a98647ede3edbb813b0738
#
_entry.id   9aa0e4dcd7a98647ede3edbb813b0738
#
_cell.length_a   1.000
_cell.length_b   1.000
_cell.length_c   1.000
_cell.angle_alpha   90.00
_cell.angle_beta   90.00
_cell.angle_gamma   90.00
#
_symmetry.space_group_name_H-M   'P 1'
#
loop_
_entity.id
_entity.type
_entity.pdbx_description
1 polymer ?
#
loop_
_entity_poly.entity_id
_entity_poly.type
_entity_poly.pdbx_seq_one_letter_code
_entity_poly.pdbx_strand_id
1 'polypeptide(L)'
;PDPIITKTVGIDSATNDTFNPRLNIAYYPNDDSMVYFEAAKGFRSGAITSTSIMTASNATLGGTNYDNASEPDTLWNYTLGGKWDLGSVQIDLAAFFYDWGDAQIEISPALQSIVIPIGDIEGRGIDLTIAWDTPIDGLSLFFSGNTNEVELDNVDDAIQTKNPFMANGSQLPGTAKTTYSIRSNYTTVMDNGMMFNANALFSYRDKVTSVFDGRVSEDIELLSGSLSVARDSWKVGI
;
A
#
# COMPACT_ATOMS: atom_id res chain seq x y z
N PRO A 1 -3.49 -53.07 -25.03
CA PRO A 1 -3.16 -51.69 -25.27
C PRO A 1 -4.08 -50.81 -24.42
N ASP A 2 -3.47 -50.15 -23.44
CA ASP A 2 -4.17 -49.22 -22.57
C ASP A 2 -4.69 -48.03 -23.38
N PRO A 3 -5.87 -47.51 -23.07
CA PRO A 3 -6.36 -46.35 -23.76
C PRO A 3 -5.46 -45.16 -23.45
N ILE A 4 -4.91 -44.56 -24.51
CA ILE A 4 -4.23 -43.26 -24.41
C ILE A 4 -5.28 -42.23 -23.98
N ILE A 5 -5.25 -41.86 -22.71
CA ILE A 5 -6.06 -40.73 -22.21
C ILE A 5 -5.40 -39.45 -22.76
N THR A 6 -5.91 -38.97 -23.89
CA THR A 6 -5.59 -37.64 -24.39
C THR A 6 -6.32 -36.63 -23.49
N LYS A 7 -5.64 -36.16 -22.46
CA LYS A 7 -6.13 -35.04 -21.66
C LYS A 7 -5.97 -33.77 -22.49
N THR A 8 -7.07 -33.31 -23.06
CA THR A 8 -7.10 -31.97 -23.69
C THR A 8 -6.91 -30.97 -22.57
N VAL A 9 -5.76 -30.33 -22.52
CA VAL A 9 -5.56 -29.16 -21.65
C VAL A 9 -6.33 -28.03 -22.32
N GLY A 10 -7.50 -27.70 -21.81
CA GLY A 10 -8.21 -26.49 -22.20
C GLY A 10 -7.35 -25.30 -21.83
N ILE A 11 -7.06 -24.46 -22.82
CA ILE A 11 -6.46 -23.15 -22.55
C ILE A 11 -7.64 -22.22 -22.36
N ASP A 12 -7.93 -21.86 -21.13
CA ASP A 12 -8.91 -20.84 -20.82
C ASP A 12 -8.31 -19.48 -21.16
N SER A 13 -9.07 -18.64 -21.85
CA SER A 13 -8.68 -17.26 -22.16
C SER A 13 -9.85 -16.32 -21.81
N ALA A 14 -9.52 -15.22 -21.19
CA ALA A 14 -10.47 -14.14 -20.90
C ALA A 14 -10.00 -12.86 -21.61
N THR A 15 -10.95 -12.13 -22.20
CA THR A 15 -10.69 -10.82 -22.80
C THR A 15 -11.53 -9.78 -22.08
N ASN A 16 -10.88 -8.71 -21.63
CA ASN A 16 -11.52 -7.65 -20.87
C ASN A 16 -11.27 -6.30 -21.55
N ASP A 17 -12.35 -5.57 -21.80
CA ASP A 17 -12.29 -4.19 -22.27
C ASP A 17 -12.60 -3.26 -21.11
N THR A 18 -11.72 -2.29 -20.85
CA THR A 18 -11.89 -1.34 -19.73
C THR A 18 -11.64 0.09 -20.20
N PHE A 19 -12.40 1.02 -19.64
CA PHE A 19 -12.21 2.44 -19.82
C PHE A 19 -11.71 3.07 -18.50
N ASN A 20 -10.54 3.68 -18.53
CA ASN A 20 -9.84 4.23 -17.35
C ASN A 20 -9.66 5.75 -17.47
N PRO A 21 -10.70 6.54 -17.17
CA PRO A 21 -10.60 7.98 -17.23
C PRO A 21 -9.75 8.50 -16.06
N ARG A 22 -9.07 9.62 -16.31
CA ARG A 22 -8.36 10.41 -15.30
C ARG A 22 -8.64 11.89 -15.49
N LEU A 23 -9.00 12.56 -14.43
CA LEU A 23 -9.11 14.02 -14.34
C LEU A 23 -8.11 14.52 -13.30
N ASN A 24 -7.35 15.54 -13.66
CA ASN A 24 -6.46 16.23 -12.75
C ASN A 24 -6.68 17.73 -12.92
N ILE A 25 -6.90 18.43 -11.81
CA ILE A 25 -7.06 19.88 -11.75
C ILE A 25 -6.06 20.39 -10.73
N ALA A 26 -5.19 21.33 -11.14
CA ALA A 26 -4.25 21.99 -10.26
C ALA A 26 -4.48 23.49 -10.31
N TYR A 27 -4.48 24.12 -9.15
CA TYR A 27 -4.60 25.56 -8.98
C TYR A 27 -3.38 26.07 -8.21
N TYR A 28 -2.76 27.11 -8.74
CA TYR A 28 -1.57 27.77 -8.19
C TYR A 28 -1.96 29.15 -7.67
N PRO A 29 -2.27 29.30 -6.35
CA PRO A 29 -2.59 30.60 -5.77
C PRO A 29 -1.44 31.60 -5.88
N ASN A 30 -0.21 31.11 -5.85
CA ASN A 30 1.04 31.84 -6.03
C ASN A 30 2.14 30.86 -6.50
N ASP A 31 3.38 31.37 -6.68
CA ASP A 31 4.50 30.55 -7.18
C ASP A 31 4.95 29.46 -6.20
N ASP A 32 4.64 29.62 -4.91
CA ASP A 32 5.10 28.75 -3.81
C ASP A 32 4.03 27.79 -3.31
N SER A 33 2.85 27.78 -3.95
CA SER A 33 1.78 26.88 -3.49
C SER A 33 0.92 26.35 -4.63
N MET A 34 0.47 25.11 -4.44
CA MET A 34 -0.43 24.42 -5.34
C MET A 34 -1.50 23.69 -4.53
N VAL A 35 -2.73 23.74 -4.99
CA VAL A 35 -3.82 22.87 -4.54
C VAL A 35 -4.28 22.06 -5.73
N TYR A 36 -4.53 20.77 -5.55
CA TYR A 36 -4.94 19.89 -6.64
C TYR A 36 -6.07 18.95 -6.24
N PHE A 37 -6.85 18.58 -7.23
CA PHE A 37 -7.81 17.50 -7.16
C PHE A 37 -7.53 16.48 -8.27
N GLU A 38 -7.56 15.23 -7.94
CA GLU A 38 -7.46 14.13 -8.89
C GLU A 38 -8.63 13.15 -8.73
N ALA A 39 -9.19 12.68 -9.85
CA ALA A 39 -10.10 11.56 -9.90
C ALA A 39 -9.61 10.61 -10.99
N ALA A 40 -9.34 9.37 -10.65
CA ALA A 40 -8.80 8.38 -11.59
C ALA A 40 -9.47 7.02 -11.40
N LYS A 41 -9.76 6.34 -12.50
CA LYS A 41 -10.19 4.95 -12.50
C LYS A 41 -9.05 4.06 -12.98
N GLY A 42 -8.78 2.99 -12.25
CA GLY A 42 -7.88 1.91 -12.61
C GLY A 42 -8.59 0.56 -12.64
N PHE A 43 -7.92 -0.46 -13.13
CA PHE A 43 -8.39 -1.84 -13.11
C PHE A 43 -7.22 -2.81 -12.98
N ARG A 44 -7.51 -4.02 -12.51
CA ARG A 44 -6.65 -5.20 -12.70
C ARG A 44 -7.40 -6.22 -13.54
N SER A 45 -6.69 -6.90 -14.42
CA SER A 45 -7.25 -8.03 -15.18
C SER A 45 -7.65 -9.16 -14.24
N GLY A 46 -8.69 -9.89 -14.60
CA GLY A 46 -9.05 -11.11 -13.92
C GLY A 46 -7.92 -12.16 -13.98
N ALA A 47 -7.88 -13.01 -12.98
CA ALA A 47 -6.97 -14.14 -12.92
C ALA A 47 -7.63 -15.41 -13.44
N ILE A 48 -6.83 -16.33 -13.97
CA ILE A 48 -7.31 -17.66 -14.40
C ILE A 48 -6.66 -18.72 -13.51
N THR A 49 -7.50 -19.46 -12.80
CA THR A 49 -7.10 -20.60 -11.97
C THR A 49 -7.53 -21.89 -12.67
N SER A 50 -6.73 -22.95 -12.58
CA SER A 50 -7.15 -24.23 -13.18
C SER A 50 -8.44 -24.76 -12.53
N THR A 51 -9.34 -25.33 -13.33
CA THR A 51 -10.64 -25.83 -12.85
C THR A 51 -10.51 -26.83 -11.69
N SER A 52 -9.50 -27.69 -11.70
CA SER A 52 -9.27 -28.66 -10.63
C SER A 52 -8.89 -28.00 -9.30
N ILE A 53 -8.07 -26.96 -9.36
CA ILE A 53 -7.68 -26.18 -8.17
C ILE A 53 -8.87 -25.40 -7.64
N MET A 54 -9.62 -24.73 -8.52
CA MET A 54 -10.79 -23.96 -8.13
C MET A 54 -11.88 -24.85 -7.53
N THR A 55 -12.14 -26.04 -8.09
CA THR A 55 -13.10 -27.01 -7.53
C THR A 55 -12.70 -27.45 -6.11
N ALA A 56 -11.41 -27.75 -5.88
CA ALA A 56 -10.92 -28.14 -4.56
C ALA A 56 -11.01 -26.97 -3.57
N SER A 57 -10.71 -25.77 -4.02
CA SER A 57 -10.76 -24.56 -3.21
C SER A 57 -12.20 -24.21 -2.82
N ASN A 58 -13.14 -24.25 -3.76
CA ASN A 58 -14.57 -24.04 -3.51
C ASN A 58 -15.12 -25.02 -2.45
N ALA A 59 -14.76 -26.29 -2.54
CA ALA A 59 -15.13 -27.29 -1.53
C ALA A 59 -14.57 -26.94 -0.14
N THR A 60 -13.31 -26.49 -0.07
CA THR A 60 -12.65 -26.10 1.18
C THR A 60 -13.26 -24.83 1.79
N LEU A 61 -13.71 -23.91 0.96
CA LEU A 61 -14.37 -22.66 1.36
C LEU A 61 -15.84 -22.84 1.77
N GLY A 62 -16.34 -24.06 1.81
CA GLY A 62 -17.70 -24.34 2.31
C GLY A 62 -18.73 -24.53 1.20
N GLY A 63 -18.30 -24.87 -0.01
CA GLY A 63 -19.15 -25.12 -1.17
C GLY A 63 -19.48 -23.83 -1.93
N THR A 64 -18.56 -22.87 -1.95
CA THR A 64 -18.64 -21.71 -2.85
C THR A 64 -18.58 -22.15 -4.30
N ASN A 65 -19.00 -21.25 -5.21
CA ASN A 65 -19.03 -21.50 -6.66
C ASN A 65 -18.23 -20.44 -7.42
N TYR A 66 -17.04 -20.09 -6.93
CA TYR A 66 -16.17 -19.21 -7.68
C TYR A 66 -15.76 -19.85 -9.00
N ASP A 67 -15.82 -19.07 -10.05
CA ASP A 67 -15.39 -19.49 -11.38
C ASP A 67 -13.86 -19.59 -11.47
N ASN A 68 -13.38 -20.39 -12.41
CA ASN A 68 -11.96 -20.52 -12.67
C ASN A 68 -11.33 -19.28 -13.32
N ALA A 69 -12.13 -18.37 -13.86
CA ALA A 69 -11.73 -17.06 -14.36
C ALA A 69 -12.47 -15.98 -13.54
N SER A 70 -11.74 -15.12 -12.87
CA SER A 70 -12.35 -13.96 -12.20
C SER A 70 -12.55 -12.80 -13.19
N GLU A 71 -13.60 -12.01 -12.94
CA GLU A 71 -13.79 -10.75 -13.63
C GLU A 71 -12.71 -9.72 -13.20
N PRO A 72 -12.43 -8.70 -14.02
CA PRO A 72 -11.55 -7.61 -13.62
C PRO A 72 -12.11 -6.84 -12.44
N ASP A 73 -11.26 -6.46 -11.51
CA ASP A 73 -11.65 -5.48 -10.50
C ASP A 73 -11.38 -4.05 -10.97
N THR A 74 -12.08 -3.09 -10.37
CA THR A 74 -11.95 -1.67 -10.73
C THR A 74 -11.83 -0.81 -9.48
N LEU A 75 -10.96 0.20 -9.55
CA LEU A 75 -10.73 1.12 -8.45
C LEU A 75 -10.90 2.57 -8.93
N TRP A 76 -11.79 3.30 -8.28
CA TRP A 76 -11.82 4.74 -8.35
C TRP A 76 -11.02 5.33 -7.20
N ASN A 77 -10.11 6.25 -7.53
CA ASN A 77 -9.35 7.01 -6.54
C ASN A 77 -9.64 8.50 -6.69
N TYR A 78 -9.90 9.16 -5.58
CA TYR A 78 -10.12 10.59 -5.46
C TYR A 78 -9.10 11.15 -4.48
N THR A 79 -8.36 12.17 -4.89
CA THR A 79 -7.35 12.82 -4.05
C THR A 79 -7.54 14.32 -4.09
N LEU A 80 -7.57 14.94 -2.91
CA LEU A 80 -7.47 16.38 -2.74
C LEU A 80 -6.19 16.68 -1.96
N GLY A 81 -5.31 17.48 -2.52
CA GLY A 81 -4.04 17.76 -1.89
C GLY A 81 -3.56 19.20 -2.08
N GLY A 82 -2.51 19.52 -1.35
CA GLY A 82 -1.83 20.80 -1.46
C GLY A 82 -0.34 20.67 -1.17
N LYS A 83 0.43 21.52 -1.83
CA LYS A 83 1.88 21.63 -1.66
C LYS A 83 2.23 23.10 -1.39
N TRP A 84 3.07 23.32 -0.41
CA TRP A 84 3.50 24.66 0.00
C TRP A 84 5.01 24.67 0.20
N ASP A 85 5.66 25.63 -0.44
CA ASP A 85 7.06 25.98 -0.18
C ASP A 85 7.07 27.30 0.61
N LEU A 86 7.46 27.21 1.87
CA LEU A 86 7.54 28.37 2.78
C LEU A 86 9.01 28.78 3.01
N GLY A 87 9.88 28.48 2.04
CA GLY A 87 11.31 28.73 2.09
C GLY A 87 12.04 27.66 2.91
N SER A 88 12.08 27.79 4.22
CA SER A 88 12.71 26.77 5.09
C SER A 88 11.83 25.54 5.39
N VAL A 89 10.55 25.59 5.06
CA VAL A 89 9.60 24.49 5.31
C VAL A 89 8.85 24.16 4.02
N GLN A 90 8.88 22.91 3.63
CA GLN A 90 8.07 22.39 2.53
C GLN A 90 7.03 21.42 3.11
N ILE A 91 5.78 21.57 2.72
CA ILE A 91 4.66 20.76 3.18
C ILE A 91 3.94 20.18 1.97
N ASP A 92 3.68 18.87 2.02
CA ASP A 92 2.85 18.14 1.07
C ASP A 92 1.77 17.41 1.88
N LEU A 93 0.50 17.75 1.67
CA LEU A 93 -0.65 17.18 2.37
C LEU A 93 -1.66 16.70 1.34
N ALA A 94 -2.13 15.48 1.47
CA ALA A 94 -3.19 14.94 0.65
C ALA A 94 -4.20 14.16 1.49
N ALA A 95 -5.48 14.33 1.20
CA ALA A 95 -6.56 13.47 1.64
C ALA A 95 -7.03 12.64 0.46
N PHE A 96 -7.24 11.36 0.65
CA PHE A 96 -7.69 10.46 -0.40
C PHE A 96 -8.88 9.61 0.04
N PHE A 97 -9.65 9.24 -0.95
CA PHE A 97 -10.71 8.24 -0.87
C PHE A 97 -10.63 7.35 -2.10
N TYR A 98 -10.78 6.05 -1.92
CA TYR A 98 -10.94 5.14 -3.04
C TYR A 98 -12.05 4.12 -2.77
N ASP A 99 -12.69 3.74 -3.86
CA ASP A 99 -13.72 2.72 -3.94
C ASP A 99 -13.22 1.64 -4.92
N TRP A 100 -13.05 0.43 -4.42
CA TRP A 100 -12.49 -0.68 -5.17
C TRP A 100 -13.51 -1.81 -5.23
N GLY A 101 -14.22 -1.87 -6.35
CA GLY A 101 -15.25 -2.86 -6.59
C GLY A 101 -14.70 -4.19 -7.07
N ASP A 102 -15.34 -5.28 -6.64
CA ASP A 102 -15.00 -6.67 -6.97
C ASP A 102 -13.52 -7.01 -6.66
N ALA A 103 -13.01 -6.48 -5.54
CA ALA A 103 -11.61 -6.54 -5.18
C ALA A 103 -11.09 -7.98 -5.15
N GLN A 104 -10.07 -8.26 -5.96
CA GLN A 104 -9.45 -9.57 -6.03
C GLN A 104 -8.35 -9.70 -4.98
N ILE A 105 -8.41 -10.77 -4.19
CA ILE A 105 -7.32 -11.15 -3.29
C ILE A 105 -6.81 -12.55 -3.58
N GLU A 106 -5.57 -12.78 -3.19
CA GLU A 106 -4.95 -14.09 -3.21
C GLU A 106 -5.15 -14.76 -1.85
N ILE A 107 -5.73 -15.97 -1.87
CA ILE A 107 -5.90 -16.82 -0.68
C ILE A 107 -5.39 -18.23 -0.97
N SER A 108 -5.15 -19.00 0.09
CA SER A 108 -4.61 -20.39 -0.03
C SER A 108 -5.46 -21.39 0.75
N PRO A 109 -6.70 -21.64 0.34
CA PRO A 109 -7.62 -22.50 1.10
C PRO A 109 -7.22 -23.98 1.10
N ALA A 110 -6.51 -24.45 0.09
CA ALA A 110 -6.17 -25.86 -0.12
C ALA A 110 -4.67 -26.06 -0.44
N LEU A 111 -3.78 -25.37 0.27
CA LEU A 111 -2.33 -25.39 0.07
C LEU A 111 -1.86 -24.88 -1.31
N GLN A 112 -2.77 -24.29 -2.08
CA GLN A 112 -2.48 -23.65 -3.37
C GLN A 112 -3.15 -22.28 -3.40
N SER A 113 -2.42 -21.32 -3.92
CA SER A 113 -2.95 -19.96 -4.09
C SER A 113 -3.99 -19.91 -5.21
N ILE A 114 -5.09 -19.23 -4.91
CA ILE A 114 -6.11 -18.84 -5.87
C ILE A 114 -6.40 -17.35 -5.72
N VAL A 115 -6.82 -16.73 -6.79
CA VAL A 115 -7.32 -15.34 -6.78
C VAL A 115 -8.83 -15.38 -6.94
N ILE A 116 -9.52 -14.74 -6.00
CA ILE A 116 -10.98 -14.64 -5.99
C ILE A 116 -11.41 -13.19 -5.72
N PRO A 117 -12.57 -12.76 -6.23
CA PRO A 117 -13.21 -11.55 -5.74
C PRO A 117 -13.70 -11.80 -4.31
N ILE A 118 -13.41 -10.90 -3.39
CA ILE A 118 -13.86 -11.05 -2.00
C ILE A 118 -15.01 -10.11 -1.62
N GLY A 119 -15.33 -9.18 -2.47
CA GLY A 119 -16.28 -8.08 -2.25
C GLY A 119 -15.66 -6.75 -2.61
N ASP A 120 -16.14 -5.70 -1.98
CA ASP A 120 -15.68 -4.34 -2.22
C ASP A 120 -14.73 -3.87 -1.11
N ILE A 121 -13.90 -2.88 -1.41
CA ILE A 121 -12.99 -2.27 -0.45
C ILE A 121 -13.14 -0.76 -0.56
N GLU A 122 -13.48 -0.13 0.55
CA GLU A 122 -13.42 1.32 0.67
C GLU A 122 -12.19 1.74 1.46
N GLY A 123 -11.49 2.76 0.98
CA GLY A 123 -10.32 3.29 1.65
C GLY A 123 -10.34 4.80 1.71
N ARG A 124 -9.93 5.35 2.85
CA ARG A 124 -9.76 6.79 3.06
C ARG A 124 -8.57 7.06 3.95
N GLY A 125 -7.94 8.19 3.74
CA GLY A 125 -6.78 8.51 4.56
C GLY A 125 -6.19 9.86 4.26
N ILE A 126 -5.07 10.11 4.94
CA ILE A 126 -4.30 11.34 4.84
C ILE A 126 -2.83 10.98 4.72
N ASP A 127 -2.16 11.60 3.76
CA ASP A 127 -0.71 11.60 3.60
C ASP A 127 -0.16 12.97 3.97
N LEU A 128 0.89 13.01 4.78
CA LEU A 128 1.58 14.24 5.16
C LEU A 128 3.09 14.05 5.04
N THR A 129 3.73 14.96 4.32
CA THR A 129 5.18 15.08 4.26
C THR A 129 5.60 16.50 4.64
N ILE A 130 6.60 16.63 5.50
CA ILE A 130 7.19 17.91 5.89
C ILE A 130 8.71 17.78 5.77
N ALA A 131 9.33 18.67 4.99
CA ALA A 131 10.76 18.89 5.00
C ALA A 131 11.04 20.25 5.64
N TRP A 132 11.96 20.30 6.60
CA TRP A 132 12.27 21.51 7.35
C TRP A 132 13.77 21.70 7.48
N ASP A 133 14.28 22.76 6.87
CA ASP A 133 15.61 23.29 7.14
C ASP A 133 15.53 24.15 8.39
N THR A 134 16.01 23.63 9.51
CA THR A 134 15.85 24.28 10.81
C THR A 134 16.72 25.53 10.92
N PRO A 135 16.46 26.43 11.89
CA PRO A 135 17.35 27.56 12.17
C PRO A 135 18.75 27.17 12.71
N ILE A 136 18.97 25.88 12.99
CA ILE A 136 20.27 25.37 13.40
C ILE A 136 21.06 25.02 12.15
N ASP A 137 22.18 25.71 11.94
CA ASP A 137 23.02 25.48 10.78
C ASP A 137 23.39 24.01 10.63
N GLY A 138 23.12 23.46 9.43
CA GLY A 138 23.39 22.07 9.08
C GLY A 138 22.39 21.05 9.57
N LEU A 139 21.33 21.44 10.30
CA LEU A 139 20.28 20.51 10.75
C LEU A 139 19.03 20.61 9.86
N SER A 140 18.69 19.50 9.22
CA SER A 140 17.39 19.34 8.55
C SER A 140 16.58 18.20 9.16
N LEU A 141 15.26 18.38 9.18
CA LEU A 141 14.29 17.40 9.64
C LEU A 141 13.35 17.04 8.49
N PHE A 142 12.97 15.77 8.44
CA PHE A 142 12.01 15.27 7.49
C PHE A 142 11.00 14.38 8.19
N PHE A 143 9.73 14.66 8.02
CA PHE A 143 8.61 13.84 8.46
C PHE A 143 7.86 13.31 7.25
N SER A 144 7.47 12.04 7.28
CA SER A 144 6.51 11.47 6.34
C SER A 144 5.59 10.53 7.12
N GLY A 145 4.31 10.70 6.95
CA GLY A 145 3.30 9.91 7.65
C GLY A 145 2.05 9.72 6.83
N ASN A 146 1.44 8.57 7.02
CA ASN A 146 0.17 8.16 6.44
C ASN A 146 -0.74 7.64 7.55
N THR A 147 -2.01 8.03 7.48
CA THR A 147 -3.07 7.35 8.21
C THR A 147 -4.15 6.96 7.24
N ASN A 148 -4.64 5.73 7.33
CA ASN A 148 -5.68 5.22 6.44
C ASN A 148 -6.63 4.29 7.18
N GLU A 149 -7.85 4.30 6.73
CA GLU A 149 -8.90 3.37 7.12
C GLU A 149 -9.35 2.68 5.83
N VAL A 150 -9.09 1.38 5.75
CA VAL A 150 -9.33 0.56 4.56
C VAL A 150 -10.21 -0.59 4.99
N GLU A 151 -11.47 -0.56 4.63
CA GLU A 151 -12.48 -1.49 5.14
C GLU A 151 -13.01 -2.38 4.02
N LEU A 152 -13.31 -3.61 4.40
CA LEU A 152 -13.98 -4.59 3.55
C LEU A 152 -15.48 -4.35 3.56
N ASP A 153 -16.13 -4.41 2.41
CA ASP A 153 -17.58 -4.37 2.26
C ASP A 153 -18.06 -5.43 1.25
N ASN A 154 -19.34 -5.80 1.34
CA ASN A 154 -19.98 -6.80 0.46
C ASN A 154 -19.21 -8.13 0.37
N VAL A 155 -18.50 -8.50 1.42
CA VAL A 155 -17.73 -9.76 1.46
C VAL A 155 -18.69 -10.95 1.45
N ASP A 156 -18.38 -11.96 0.62
CA ASP A 156 -19.16 -13.21 0.55
C ASP A 156 -19.30 -13.87 1.92
N ASP A 157 -20.52 -14.29 2.28
CA ASP A 157 -20.84 -14.91 3.57
C ASP A 157 -20.01 -16.16 3.88
N ALA A 158 -19.64 -16.93 2.84
CA ALA A 158 -18.80 -18.11 3.02
C ALA A 158 -17.38 -17.73 3.41
N ILE A 159 -16.87 -16.63 2.87
CA ILE A 159 -15.56 -16.08 3.24
C ILE A 159 -15.60 -15.57 4.67
N GLN A 160 -16.60 -14.75 5.03
CA GLN A 160 -16.74 -14.21 6.39
C GLN A 160 -16.87 -15.32 7.44
N THR A 161 -17.64 -16.37 7.15
CA THR A 161 -17.83 -17.51 8.05
C THR A 161 -16.53 -18.27 8.31
N LYS A 162 -15.70 -18.45 7.29
CA LYS A 162 -14.41 -19.15 7.39
C LYS A 162 -13.30 -18.27 7.92
N ASN A 163 -13.37 -16.97 7.64
CA ASN A 163 -12.33 -15.98 7.95
C ASN A 163 -12.98 -14.76 8.63
N PRO A 164 -13.37 -14.85 9.92
CA PRO A 164 -14.06 -13.75 10.61
C PRO A 164 -13.28 -12.41 10.61
N PHE A 165 -11.98 -12.46 10.40
CA PHE A 165 -11.14 -11.27 10.26
C PHE A 165 -11.29 -10.58 8.88
N MET A 166 -12.03 -11.18 7.96
CA MET A 166 -12.42 -10.63 6.66
C MET A 166 -13.92 -10.28 6.64
N ALA A 167 -14.53 -9.98 7.77
CA ALA A 167 -15.93 -9.57 7.79
C ALA A 167 -16.11 -8.14 7.28
N ASN A 168 -17.32 -7.82 6.84
CA ASN A 168 -17.68 -6.45 6.47
C ASN A 168 -17.39 -5.48 7.61
N GLY A 169 -16.82 -4.31 7.29
CA GLY A 169 -16.34 -3.30 8.24
C GLY A 169 -14.99 -3.63 8.90
N SER A 170 -14.39 -4.77 8.58
CA SER A 170 -13.03 -5.07 9.06
C SER A 170 -11.99 -4.32 8.24
N GLN A 171 -10.92 -3.88 8.92
CA GLN A 171 -9.74 -3.34 8.23
C GLN A 171 -9.19 -4.41 7.28
N LEU A 172 -8.89 -4.01 6.05
CA LEU A 172 -8.29 -4.90 5.05
C LEU A 172 -7.01 -5.55 5.61
N PRO A 173 -6.94 -6.89 5.69
CA PRO A 173 -5.75 -7.57 6.14
C PRO A 173 -4.53 -7.20 5.27
N GLY A 174 -3.35 -7.15 5.88
CA GLY A 174 -2.14 -6.72 5.23
C GLY A 174 -1.90 -5.20 5.24
N THR A 175 -2.87 -4.39 5.72
CA THR A 175 -2.74 -2.93 5.79
C THR A 175 -2.58 -2.43 7.23
N ALA A 176 -1.65 -1.50 7.43
CA ALA A 176 -1.49 -0.79 8.71
C ALA A 176 -2.32 0.49 8.68
N LYS A 177 -3.01 0.83 9.79
CA LYS A 177 -3.78 2.08 9.89
C LYS A 177 -2.90 3.32 9.89
N THR A 178 -1.74 3.23 10.50
CA THR A 178 -0.82 4.36 10.64
C THR A 178 0.60 3.92 10.39
N THR A 179 1.29 4.68 9.57
CA THR A 179 2.74 4.56 9.37
C THR A 179 3.35 5.95 9.36
N TYR A 180 4.49 6.13 10.00
CA TYR A 180 5.23 7.39 9.88
C TYR A 180 6.72 7.19 10.10
N SER A 181 7.49 8.14 9.61
CA SER A 181 8.92 8.22 9.84
C SER A 181 9.37 9.66 10.10
N ILE A 182 10.36 9.78 10.98
CA ILE A 182 11.04 11.05 11.26
C ILE A 182 12.52 10.83 11.00
N ARG A 183 13.08 11.64 10.13
CA ARG A 183 14.51 11.65 9.85
C ARG A 183 15.12 12.97 10.26
N SER A 184 16.26 12.93 10.93
CA SER A 184 17.12 14.09 11.16
C SER A 184 18.46 13.89 10.46
N ASN A 185 18.95 14.94 9.81
CA ASN A 185 20.29 14.97 9.23
C ASN A 185 20.99 16.21 9.79
N TYR A 186 22.16 16.01 10.35
CA TYR A 186 23.00 17.09 10.81
C TYR A 186 24.38 17.00 10.17
N THR A 187 24.80 18.07 9.54
CA THR A 187 26.11 18.18 8.90
C THR A 187 26.76 19.48 9.32
N THR A 188 27.98 19.42 9.81
CA THR A 188 28.76 20.61 10.15
C THR A 188 30.24 20.42 9.85
N VAL A 189 30.92 21.54 9.61
CA VAL A 189 32.37 21.57 9.48
C VAL A 189 32.96 22.04 10.80
N MET A 190 33.80 21.21 11.40
CA MET A 190 34.50 21.50 12.65
C MET A 190 35.63 22.51 12.42
N ASP A 191 36.10 23.17 13.48
CA ASP A 191 37.17 24.15 13.43
C ASP A 191 38.49 23.61 12.84
N ASN A 192 38.71 22.31 12.94
CA ASN A 192 39.87 21.61 12.34
C ASN A 192 39.71 21.23 10.88
N GLY A 193 38.62 21.66 10.23
CA GLY A 193 38.31 21.38 8.83
C GLY A 193 37.75 19.99 8.57
N MET A 194 37.42 19.21 9.59
CA MET A 194 36.73 17.93 9.43
C MET A 194 35.22 18.14 9.28
N MET A 195 34.62 17.38 8.39
CA MET A 195 33.16 17.34 8.23
C MET A 195 32.58 16.29 9.18
N PHE A 196 31.65 16.69 10.03
CA PHE A 196 30.86 15.81 10.89
C PHE A 196 29.47 15.62 10.30
N ASN A 197 28.99 14.36 10.25
CA ASN A 197 27.63 14.04 9.86
C ASN A 197 27.00 13.14 10.92
N ALA A 198 25.76 13.45 11.29
CA ALA A 198 24.94 12.64 12.15
C ALA A 198 23.57 12.47 11.50
N ASN A 199 23.08 11.23 11.42
CA ASN A 199 21.76 10.94 10.89
C ASN A 199 21.02 10.07 11.90
N ALA A 200 19.74 10.32 12.07
CA ALA A 200 18.84 9.45 12.81
C ALA A 200 17.55 9.26 12.01
N LEU A 201 16.99 8.07 12.08
CA LEU A 201 15.71 7.71 11.49
C LEU A 201 14.92 6.93 12.53
N PHE A 202 13.77 7.46 12.89
CA PHE A 202 12.74 6.72 13.61
C PHE A 202 11.61 6.39 12.63
N SER A 203 11.11 5.16 12.67
CA SER A 203 9.94 4.74 11.91
C SER A 203 9.00 3.93 12.77
N TYR A 204 7.71 4.16 12.55
CA TYR A 204 6.61 3.48 13.20
C TYR A 204 5.69 2.86 12.15
N ARG A 205 5.20 1.66 12.43
CA ARG A 205 4.12 1.01 11.71
C ARG A 205 3.17 0.36 12.70
N ASP A 206 1.90 0.72 12.60
CA ASP A 206 0.83 0.09 13.38
C ASP A 206 0.72 -1.41 13.08
N LYS A 207 0.10 -2.13 14.00
CA LYS A 207 -0.21 -3.56 13.87
C LYS A 207 -0.94 -3.88 12.57
N VAL A 208 -0.73 -5.08 12.06
CA VAL A 208 -1.32 -5.56 10.81
C VAL A 208 -1.93 -6.93 11.05
N THR A 209 -3.13 -7.14 10.52
CA THR A 209 -3.77 -8.47 10.49
C THR A 209 -3.23 -9.28 9.34
N SER A 210 -2.79 -10.51 9.59
CA SER A 210 -2.31 -11.44 8.57
C SER A 210 -3.45 -11.87 7.64
N VAL A 211 -3.22 -11.85 6.34
CA VAL A 211 -4.17 -12.29 5.31
C VAL A 211 -4.40 -13.81 5.32
N PHE A 212 -3.51 -14.59 5.94
CA PHE A 212 -3.54 -16.05 5.89
C PHE A 212 -4.29 -16.67 7.07
N ASP A 213 -4.15 -16.11 8.26
CA ASP A 213 -4.63 -16.74 9.50
C ASP A 213 -5.29 -15.76 10.47
N GLY A 214 -5.41 -14.48 10.08
CA GLY A 214 -6.04 -13.45 10.88
C GLY A 214 -5.27 -13.05 12.14
N ARG A 215 -4.03 -13.53 12.33
CA ARG A 215 -3.20 -13.11 13.46
C ARG A 215 -2.83 -11.65 13.31
N VAL A 216 -2.89 -10.95 14.43
CA VAL A 216 -2.48 -9.54 14.48
C VAL A 216 -1.02 -9.46 14.91
N SER A 217 -0.20 -8.79 14.13
CA SER A 217 1.18 -8.49 14.51
C SER A 217 1.20 -7.45 15.64
N GLU A 218 2.33 -7.35 16.32
CA GLU A 218 2.61 -6.16 17.12
C GLU A 218 2.88 -4.96 16.19
N ASP A 219 2.78 -3.76 16.73
CA ASP A 219 3.32 -2.56 16.12
C ASP A 219 4.85 -2.65 16.02
N ILE A 220 5.43 -1.92 15.10
CA ILE A 220 6.87 -1.92 14.88
C ILE A 220 7.40 -0.51 15.04
N GLU A 221 8.35 -0.37 15.96
CA GLU A 221 9.16 0.83 16.13
C GLU A 221 10.62 0.52 15.82
N LEU A 222 11.21 1.29 14.94
CA LEU A 222 12.61 1.13 14.55
C LEU A 222 13.34 2.46 14.71
N LEU A 223 14.46 2.43 15.42
CA LEU A 223 15.38 3.54 15.50
C LEU A 223 16.71 3.11 14.88
N SER A 224 17.18 3.86 13.90
CA SER A 224 18.50 3.70 13.31
C SER A 224 19.22 5.03 13.26
N GLY A 225 20.54 4.98 13.27
CA GLY A 225 21.35 6.18 13.19
C GLY A 225 22.73 5.88 12.64
N SER A 226 23.41 6.92 12.21
CA SER A 226 24.81 6.85 11.80
C SER A 226 25.54 8.14 12.19
N LEU A 227 26.79 7.98 12.55
CA LEU A 227 27.72 9.08 12.77
C LEU A 227 28.92 8.91 11.85
N SER A 228 29.42 9.97 11.27
CA SER A 228 30.64 9.91 10.49
C SER A 228 31.43 11.21 10.59
N VAL A 229 32.74 11.05 10.47
CA VAL A 229 33.70 12.15 10.33
C VAL A 229 34.49 11.92 9.06
N ALA A 230 34.67 12.95 8.26
CA ALA A 230 35.41 12.91 7.02
C ALA A 230 36.38 14.09 6.93
N ARG A 231 37.51 13.86 6.28
CA ARG A 231 38.46 14.91 5.90
C ARG A 231 39.24 14.48 4.65
N ASP A 232 39.29 15.38 3.68
CA ASP A 232 40.01 15.16 2.43
C ASP A 232 39.66 13.81 1.77
N SER A 233 40.55 12.82 1.86
CA SER A 233 40.43 11.52 1.19
C SER A 233 39.93 10.37 2.09
N TRP A 234 39.60 10.62 3.36
CA TRP A 234 39.14 9.56 4.25
C TRP A 234 37.81 9.90 4.94
N LYS A 235 37.06 8.86 5.25
CA LYS A 235 35.82 8.91 6.02
C LYS A 235 35.78 7.74 6.99
N VAL A 236 35.43 8.01 8.24
CA VAL A 236 35.18 6.99 9.27
C VAL A 236 33.77 7.19 9.82
N GLY A 237 33.06 6.11 10.02
CA GLY A 237 31.69 6.16 10.52
C GLY A 237 31.23 4.84 11.12
N ILE A 238 30.11 4.94 11.82
CA ILE A 238 29.41 3.81 12.46
C ILE A 238 27.91 3.93 12.16
#